data_62e012129c502cdc2143efa00605e919
#
_entry.id   62e012129c502cdc2143efa00605e919
#
_cell.length_a   1.000
_cell.length_b   1.000
_cell.length_c   1.000
_cell.angle_alpha   90.00
_cell.angle_beta   90.00
_cell.angle_gamma   90.00
#
_symmetry.space_group_name_H-M   'P 1'
#
loop_
_entity.id
_entity.type
_entity.pdbx_description
1 polymer ?
#
loop_
_entity_poly.entity_id
_entity_poly.type
_entity_poly.pdbx_seq_one_letter_code
_entity_poly.pdbx_strand_id
1 'polypeptide(L)'
;MCEACPVIDWAAELPTIRSFTAAKVDGAMTDHIVWFDKFDSSHKPFVGGKNASLGEMMMAELPVPPGFAITINAYGRMWSDRALVDDINELLRSIDHDDHRANQETSRKIRDRIEQVPLDDDVAADVADAYGALCRHCGVDNLPVAVRSSATAEDLPDASFAGQQDTYLWVKGIDAVLDNVRKCWSSLFTDRAIAYRHSMGYLHQAIAMSVGVQKMIDPVASGVAFTLNPTTGDRSQVAIDASWGLGEAVVSGEVTPDNFLVDKVLREIVKREISDKHVEYRLNDGGVVEKLDVPDDRRRQPSVSDEDLVGIAILARRAEKHYGCPQDVEWAIDRHLPTGENIVMLQSRPETVWSQKPVQPVANPTGNAMHSIVSTLLSPMHTRDSDST
;
A
#
# COMPACT_ATOMS: atom_id res chain seq x y z
N MET A 1 24.27 21.37 27.42
CA MET A 1 23.72 22.54 26.70
C MET A 1 23.52 22.05 25.27
N CYS A 2 22.29 21.66 24.95
CA CYS A 2 21.94 21.18 23.63
C CYS A 2 21.91 22.39 22.70
N GLU A 3 22.61 22.32 21.58
CA GLU A 3 22.60 23.34 20.56
C GLU A 3 21.17 23.58 20.08
N ALA A 4 20.77 24.83 19.99
CA ALA A 4 19.42 25.25 19.62
C ALA A 4 19.02 24.60 18.30
N CYS A 5 17.96 23.80 18.33
CA CYS A 5 17.31 23.28 17.13
C CYS A 5 16.95 24.47 16.24
N PRO A 6 17.36 24.52 14.96
CA PRO A 6 17.07 25.66 14.10
C PRO A 6 15.57 25.84 13.93
N VAL A 7 15.13 27.08 13.86
CA VAL A 7 13.74 27.43 13.51
C VAL A 7 13.45 26.87 12.13
N ILE A 8 12.42 26.04 12.04
CA ILE A 8 12.04 25.31 10.84
C ILE A 8 11.29 26.28 9.90
N ASP A 9 11.86 26.62 8.75
CA ASP A 9 11.14 27.30 7.66
C ASP A 9 10.56 26.23 6.71
N TRP A 10 9.35 25.82 6.97
CA TRP A 10 8.62 24.82 6.18
C TRP A 10 8.42 25.22 4.72
N ALA A 11 8.49 26.50 4.40
CA ALA A 11 8.30 27.01 3.04
C ALA A 11 9.59 26.95 2.19
N ALA A 12 10.77 26.92 2.83
CA ALA A 12 12.04 27.06 2.13
C ALA A 12 12.68 25.73 1.70
N GLU A 13 12.29 24.59 2.29
CA GLU A 13 12.95 23.30 2.06
C GLU A 13 12.09 22.23 1.35
N LEU A 14 10.83 22.54 1.04
CA LEU A 14 10.10 21.70 0.09
C LEU A 14 10.78 21.83 -1.28
N PRO A 15 11.06 20.72 -1.98
CA PRO A 15 11.65 20.78 -3.31
C PRO A 15 10.79 21.70 -4.16
N THR A 16 11.34 22.84 -4.56
CA THR A 16 10.66 23.80 -5.46
C THR A 16 10.41 23.06 -6.76
N ILE A 17 9.16 22.70 -6.98
CA ILE A 17 8.69 22.13 -8.23
C ILE A 17 8.84 23.26 -9.27
N ARG A 18 9.94 23.22 -10.01
CA ARG A 18 10.03 23.97 -11.26
C ARG A 18 8.91 23.48 -12.14
N SER A 19 7.93 24.37 -12.35
CA SER A 19 6.81 24.24 -13.25
C SER A 19 6.83 22.98 -14.10
N PHE A 20 6.08 21.96 -13.68
CA PHE A 20 5.60 20.97 -14.62
C PHE A 20 4.74 21.73 -15.63
N THR A 21 5.25 21.99 -16.80
CA THR A 21 4.41 22.35 -17.95
C THR A 21 3.67 21.07 -18.32
N ALA A 22 2.59 20.81 -17.56
CA ALA A 22 1.62 19.81 -17.93
C ALA A 22 1.10 20.17 -19.31
N ALA A 23 1.34 19.33 -20.29
CA ALA A 23 0.55 19.37 -21.51
C ALA A 23 -0.91 19.35 -21.04
N LYS A 24 -1.69 20.39 -21.39
CA LYS A 24 -3.11 20.51 -21.06
C LYS A 24 -3.82 19.25 -21.53
N VAL A 25 -4.06 18.34 -20.61
CA VAL A 25 -5.02 17.26 -20.76
C VAL A 25 -6.29 17.78 -20.09
N ASP A 26 -7.38 17.80 -20.84
CA ASP A 26 -8.66 18.41 -20.47
C ASP A 26 -9.04 18.21 -19.00
N GLY A 27 -8.94 19.27 -18.20
CA GLY A 27 -9.56 19.42 -16.87
C GLY A 27 -9.09 18.52 -15.73
N ALA A 28 -8.09 17.66 -15.90
CA ALA A 28 -7.85 16.53 -14.99
C ALA A 28 -6.68 16.70 -14.00
N MET A 29 -5.87 17.77 -14.10
CA MET A 29 -4.72 17.99 -13.22
C MET A 29 -4.67 19.42 -12.74
N THR A 30 -4.64 19.58 -11.41
CA THR A 30 -4.22 20.82 -10.77
C THR A 30 -2.88 20.57 -10.05
N ASP A 31 -2.24 21.62 -9.52
CA ASP A 31 -1.05 21.44 -8.69
C ASP A 31 -1.33 20.60 -7.43
N HIS A 32 -2.60 20.47 -7.03
CA HIS A 32 -3.04 19.77 -5.84
C HIS A 32 -3.58 18.35 -6.13
N ILE A 33 -4.08 18.07 -7.34
CA ILE A 33 -4.77 16.82 -7.69
C ILE A 33 -4.19 16.20 -8.96
N VAL A 34 -3.91 14.89 -8.89
CA VAL A 34 -3.50 14.09 -10.07
C VAL A 34 -4.23 12.74 -10.06
N TRP A 35 -4.86 12.39 -11.18
CA TRP A 35 -5.56 11.11 -11.33
C TRP A 35 -4.59 9.94 -11.48
N PHE A 36 -4.92 8.75 -10.94
CA PHE A 36 -4.03 7.58 -10.96
C PHE A 36 -3.66 7.14 -12.38
N ASP A 37 -4.52 7.34 -13.37
CA ASP A 37 -4.26 7.02 -14.78
C ASP A 37 -3.40 8.06 -15.52
N LYS A 38 -2.87 9.08 -14.83
CA LYS A 38 -2.08 10.18 -15.40
C LYS A 38 -0.64 10.25 -14.91
N PHE A 39 -0.21 9.32 -14.07
CA PHE A 39 1.15 9.29 -13.56
C PHE A 39 1.69 7.86 -13.38
N ASP A 40 2.99 7.74 -13.25
CA ASP A 40 3.75 6.51 -13.06
C ASP A 40 4.70 6.61 -11.85
N SER A 41 5.60 5.64 -11.71
CA SER A 41 6.58 5.57 -10.63
C SER A 41 7.55 6.76 -10.59
N SER A 42 7.77 7.49 -11.69
CA SER A 42 8.62 8.69 -11.72
C SER A 42 8.04 9.85 -10.92
N HIS A 43 6.73 9.82 -10.68
CA HIS A 43 6.01 10.84 -9.90
C HIS A 43 6.04 10.59 -8.39
N LYS A 44 6.71 9.53 -7.92
CA LYS A 44 6.86 9.19 -6.49
C LYS A 44 7.23 10.39 -5.61
N PRO A 45 8.12 11.34 -6.00
CA PRO A 45 8.42 12.52 -5.18
C PRO A 45 7.22 13.43 -4.92
N PHE A 46 6.15 13.37 -5.74
CA PHE A 46 4.98 14.23 -5.66
C PHE A 46 3.73 13.55 -5.09
N VAL A 47 3.60 12.24 -5.33
CA VAL A 47 2.40 11.50 -4.96
C VAL A 47 2.68 10.43 -3.90
N GLY A 48 3.94 10.27 -3.47
CA GLY A 48 4.35 9.23 -2.52
C GLY A 48 4.41 7.82 -3.13
N GLY A 49 4.93 6.87 -2.37
CA GLY A 49 5.19 5.51 -2.84
C GLY A 49 3.93 4.73 -3.22
N LYS A 50 2.94 4.69 -2.33
CA LYS A 50 1.69 3.93 -2.56
C LYS A 50 0.92 4.43 -3.78
N ASN A 51 0.73 5.76 -3.89
CA ASN A 51 0.03 6.32 -5.05
C ASN A 51 0.81 6.08 -6.34
N ALA A 52 2.14 6.28 -6.33
CA ALA A 52 2.97 6.01 -7.50
C ALA A 52 2.85 4.54 -7.98
N SER A 53 2.77 3.58 -7.05
CA SER A 53 2.52 2.18 -7.36
C SER A 53 1.14 1.95 -8.00
N LEU A 54 0.09 2.65 -7.52
CA LEU A 54 -1.25 2.56 -8.13
C LEU A 54 -1.24 3.09 -9.58
N GLY A 55 -0.62 4.24 -9.82
CA GLY A 55 -0.48 4.79 -11.17
C GLY A 55 0.31 3.85 -12.09
N GLU A 56 1.44 3.34 -11.62
CA GLU A 56 2.25 2.38 -12.37
C GLU A 56 1.48 1.10 -12.74
N MET A 57 0.69 0.56 -11.80
CA MET A 57 -0.17 -0.60 -12.08
C MET A 57 -1.24 -0.28 -13.13
N MET A 58 -1.82 0.93 -13.12
CA MET A 58 -2.77 1.35 -14.17
C MET A 58 -2.09 1.47 -15.53
N MET A 59 -0.85 2.00 -15.59
CA MET A 59 -0.05 2.02 -16.83
C MET A 59 0.27 0.61 -17.35
N ALA A 60 0.42 -0.36 -16.45
CA ALA A 60 0.55 -1.78 -16.78
C ALA A 60 -0.80 -2.42 -17.19
N GLU A 61 -1.86 -1.63 -17.30
CA GLU A 61 -3.23 -2.07 -17.57
C GLU A 61 -3.73 -3.15 -16.58
N LEU A 62 -3.27 -3.12 -15.33
CA LEU A 62 -3.82 -3.93 -14.27
C LEU A 62 -5.15 -3.35 -13.78
N PRO A 63 -6.09 -4.18 -13.33
CA PRO A 63 -7.39 -3.71 -12.84
C PRO A 63 -7.25 -3.04 -11.47
N VAL A 64 -7.01 -1.74 -11.46
CA VAL A 64 -6.89 -0.92 -10.25
C VAL A 64 -8.17 -0.09 -10.10
N PRO A 65 -8.80 -0.05 -8.91
CA PRO A 65 -9.95 0.83 -8.68
C PRO A 65 -9.60 2.29 -8.96
N PRO A 66 -10.48 3.05 -9.65
CA PRO A 66 -10.20 4.44 -9.99
C PRO A 66 -10.05 5.33 -8.77
N GLY A 67 -9.28 6.41 -8.92
CA GLY A 67 -9.02 7.36 -7.85
C GLY A 67 -8.05 8.45 -8.28
N PHE A 68 -7.70 9.29 -7.32
CA PHE A 68 -6.77 10.40 -7.52
C PHE A 68 -5.83 10.54 -6.31
N ALA A 69 -4.69 11.16 -6.53
CA ALA A 69 -3.75 11.56 -5.51
C ALA A 69 -3.90 13.06 -5.19
N ILE A 70 -3.94 13.41 -3.92
CA ILE A 70 -3.75 14.77 -3.41
C ILE A 70 -2.24 14.91 -3.20
N THR A 71 -1.60 15.82 -3.93
CA THR A 71 -0.15 15.92 -4.02
C THR A 71 0.50 16.50 -2.76
N ILE A 72 1.82 16.41 -2.67
CA ILE A 72 2.58 17.08 -1.60
C ILE A 72 2.47 18.62 -1.66
N ASN A 73 2.09 19.20 -2.81
CA ASN A 73 1.86 20.65 -2.90
C ASN A 73 0.65 21.06 -2.07
N ALA A 74 -0.42 20.26 -2.09
CA ALA A 74 -1.57 20.49 -1.20
C ALA A 74 -1.16 20.38 0.28
N TYR A 75 -0.33 19.38 0.62
CA TYR A 75 0.25 19.26 1.97
C TYR A 75 1.08 20.52 2.34
N GLY A 76 1.88 21.02 1.40
CA GLY A 76 2.69 22.22 1.60
C GLY A 76 1.87 23.48 1.91
N ARG A 77 0.64 23.60 1.38
CA ARG A 77 -0.27 24.73 1.66
C ARG A 77 -0.63 24.84 3.13
N MET A 78 -0.79 23.71 3.83
CA MET A 78 -1.06 23.71 5.27
C MET A 78 0.03 24.43 6.07
N TRP A 79 1.28 24.31 5.67
CA TRP A 79 2.43 24.92 6.33
C TRP A 79 2.63 26.41 6.04
N SER A 80 1.75 27.03 5.25
CA SER A 80 1.72 28.47 5.04
C SER A 80 1.16 29.24 6.25
N ASP A 81 0.45 28.55 7.15
CA ASP A 81 -0.04 29.11 8.43
C ASP A 81 1.10 29.17 9.45
N ARG A 82 1.65 30.37 9.66
CA ARG A 82 2.75 30.60 10.61
C ARG A 82 2.39 30.23 12.05
N ALA A 83 1.14 30.45 12.48
CA ALA A 83 0.73 30.12 13.84
C ALA A 83 0.75 28.62 14.06
N LEU A 84 0.28 27.84 13.08
CA LEU A 84 0.38 26.39 13.11
C LEU A 84 1.84 25.92 13.16
N VAL A 85 2.70 26.50 12.32
CA VAL A 85 4.14 26.16 12.27
C VAL A 85 4.81 26.43 13.62
N ASP A 86 4.56 27.59 14.23
CA ASP A 86 5.16 27.97 15.50
C ASP A 86 4.69 27.06 16.64
N ASP A 87 3.38 26.76 16.70
CA ASP A 87 2.78 25.84 17.69
C ASP A 87 3.41 24.42 17.61
N ILE A 88 3.51 23.88 16.40
CA ILE A 88 4.06 22.55 16.18
C ILE A 88 5.54 22.50 16.49
N ASN A 89 6.31 23.53 16.11
CA ASN A 89 7.73 23.62 16.46
C ASN A 89 7.97 23.69 17.96
N GLU A 90 7.11 24.42 18.70
CA GLU A 90 7.19 24.45 20.17
C GLU A 90 6.94 23.08 20.78
N LEU A 91 5.88 22.38 20.32
CA LEU A 91 5.56 21.04 20.78
C LEU A 91 6.67 20.05 20.44
N LEU A 92 7.24 20.06 19.23
CA LEU A 92 8.35 19.18 18.86
C LEU A 92 9.62 19.41 19.71
N ARG A 93 9.92 20.67 20.08
CA ARG A 93 11.04 20.96 20.98
C ARG A 93 10.81 20.45 22.41
N SER A 94 9.56 20.27 22.83
CA SER A 94 9.20 19.77 24.15
C SER A 94 9.30 18.25 24.28
N ILE A 95 9.60 17.52 23.21
CA ILE A 95 9.70 16.06 23.20
C ILE A 95 10.94 15.63 23.97
N ASP A 96 10.72 14.79 24.97
CA ASP A 96 11.77 14.05 25.68
C ASP A 96 11.75 12.59 25.19
N HIS A 97 12.71 12.23 24.36
CA HIS A 97 12.75 10.90 23.73
C HIS A 97 12.87 9.74 24.71
N ASP A 98 13.22 10.00 25.98
CA ASP A 98 13.30 9.00 27.05
C ASP A 98 11.97 8.84 27.80
N ASP A 99 10.99 9.78 27.66
CA ASP A 99 9.67 9.70 28.28
C ASP A 99 8.58 9.37 27.25
N HIS A 100 8.33 8.07 27.04
CA HIS A 100 7.31 7.59 26.11
C HIS A 100 5.92 8.14 26.37
N ARG A 101 5.52 8.35 27.63
CA ARG A 101 4.17 8.81 27.96
C ARG A 101 3.99 10.29 27.63
N ALA A 102 4.98 11.11 27.96
CA ALA A 102 4.98 12.52 27.57
C ALA A 102 5.00 12.70 26.06
N ASN A 103 5.73 11.84 25.35
CA ASN A 103 5.80 11.86 23.89
C ASN A 103 4.49 11.49 23.23
N GLN A 104 3.76 10.50 23.74
CA GLN A 104 2.40 10.16 23.26
C GLN A 104 1.44 11.34 23.43
N GLU A 105 1.48 12.03 24.58
CA GLU A 105 0.64 13.20 24.81
C GLU A 105 1.01 14.37 23.88
N THR A 106 2.30 14.60 23.66
CA THR A 106 2.77 15.64 22.74
C THR A 106 2.40 15.32 21.30
N SER A 107 2.59 14.08 20.87
CA SER A 107 2.14 13.58 19.55
C SER A 107 0.65 13.83 19.37
N ARG A 108 -0.17 13.49 20.35
CA ARG A 108 -1.62 13.74 20.28
C ARG A 108 -1.95 15.23 20.14
N LYS A 109 -1.30 16.10 20.90
CA LYS A 109 -1.50 17.56 20.80
C LYS A 109 -1.14 18.08 19.41
N ILE A 110 -0.04 17.62 18.82
CA ILE A 110 0.36 17.99 17.46
C ILE A 110 -0.69 17.53 16.45
N ARG A 111 -1.14 16.29 16.54
CA ARG A 111 -2.16 15.74 15.64
C ARG A 111 -3.50 16.49 15.78
N ASP A 112 -3.98 16.69 17.00
CA ASP A 112 -5.21 17.46 17.28
C ASP A 112 -5.11 18.86 16.65
N ARG A 113 -3.94 19.50 16.72
CA ARG A 113 -3.73 20.84 16.16
C ARG A 113 -3.79 20.84 14.63
N ILE A 114 -3.17 19.86 13.98
CA ILE A 114 -3.23 19.71 12.51
C ILE A 114 -4.66 19.42 12.05
N GLU A 115 -5.36 18.52 12.73
CA GLU A 115 -6.70 18.09 12.35
C GLU A 115 -7.77 19.20 12.51
N GLN A 116 -7.53 20.19 13.39
CA GLN A 116 -8.41 21.33 13.60
C GLN A 116 -8.23 22.46 12.57
N VAL A 117 -7.09 22.51 11.87
CA VAL A 117 -6.85 23.56 10.87
C VAL A 117 -7.67 23.25 9.60
N PRO A 118 -8.48 24.22 9.11
CA PRO A 118 -9.14 24.05 7.82
C PRO A 118 -8.10 23.85 6.70
N LEU A 119 -8.47 23.05 5.69
CA LEU A 119 -7.68 23.05 4.47
C LEU A 119 -7.75 24.43 3.80
N ASP A 120 -6.69 24.79 3.10
CA ASP A 120 -6.69 25.96 2.22
C ASP A 120 -7.88 25.88 1.24
N ASP A 121 -8.57 26.99 1.00
CA ASP A 121 -9.83 27.00 0.23
C ASP A 121 -9.64 26.45 -1.18
N ASP A 122 -8.51 26.74 -1.84
CA ASP A 122 -8.20 26.23 -3.18
C ASP A 122 -7.99 24.71 -3.14
N VAL A 123 -7.28 24.18 -2.12
CA VAL A 123 -7.10 22.74 -1.93
C VAL A 123 -8.44 22.04 -1.67
N ALA A 124 -9.26 22.61 -0.80
CA ALA A 124 -10.57 22.05 -0.48
C ALA A 124 -11.48 21.99 -1.71
N ALA A 125 -11.48 23.06 -2.53
CA ALA A 125 -12.25 23.13 -3.77
C ALA A 125 -11.74 22.08 -4.79
N ASP A 126 -10.43 21.97 -5.00
CA ASP A 126 -9.85 20.98 -5.91
C ASP A 126 -10.19 19.53 -5.50
N VAL A 127 -10.12 19.23 -4.20
CA VAL A 127 -10.51 17.89 -3.66
C VAL A 127 -12.00 17.64 -3.87
N ALA A 128 -12.86 18.64 -3.63
CA ALA A 128 -14.30 18.54 -3.82
C ALA A 128 -14.67 18.26 -5.29
N ASP A 129 -14.04 18.99 -6.22
CA ASP A 129 -14.25 18.82 -7.65
C ASP A 129 -13.78 17.43 -8.13
N ALA A 130 -12.61 16.97 -7.66
CA ALA A 130 -12.09 15.65 -7.98
C ALA A 130 -12.97 14.53 -7.41
N TYR A 131 -13.42 14.63 -6.16
CA TYR A 131 -14.34 13.65 -5.56
C TYR A 131 -15.68 13.62 -6.31
N GLY A 132 -16.24 14.78 -6.65
CA GLY A 132 -17.44 14.87 -7.47
C GLY A 132 -17.26 14.26 -8.86
N ALA A 133 -16.09 14.45 -9.51
CA ALA A 133 -15.77 13.82 -10.78
C ALA A 133 -15.64 12.29 -10.66
N LEU A 134 -15.03 11.78 -9.57
CA LEU A 134 -14.91 10.35 -9.29
C LEU A 134 -16.31 9.72 -9.07
N CYS A 135 -17.19 10.40 -8.33
CA CYS A 135 -18.58 9.98 -8.15
C CYS A 135 -19.32 9.87 -9.51
N ARG A 136 -19.21 10.89 -10.37
CA ARG A 136 -19.81 10.87 -11.72
C ARG A 136 -19.23 9.77 -12.60
N HIS A 137 -17.91 9.56 -12.56
CA HIS A 137 -17.25 8.50 -13.31
C HIS A 137 -17.74 7.10 -12.92
N CYS A 138 -17.99 6.88 -11.63
CA CYS A 138 -18.50 5.62 -11.10
C CYS A 138 -20.05 5.50 -11.15
N GLY A 139 -20.77 6.57 -11.51
CA GLY A 139 -22.24 6.59 -11.54
C GLY A 139 -22.89 6.45 -10.16
N VAL A 140 -22.22 6.86 -9.09
CA VAL A 140 -22.68 6.71 -7.69
C VAL A 140 -22.56 8.04 -6.97
N ASP A 141 -23.67 8.54 -6.46
CA ASP A 141 -23.66 9.71 -5.56
C ASP A 141 -23.05 9.33 -4.21
N ASN A 142 -22.18 10.21 -3.67
CA ASN A 142 -21.47 9.95 -2.41
C ASN A 142 -20.75 8.61 -2.40
N LEU A 143 -19.95 8.37 -3.44
CA LEU A 143 -19.16 7.15 -3.61
C LEU A 143 -18.32 6.86 -2.35
N PRO A 144 -18.41 5.65 -1.78
CA PRO A 144 -17.48 5.25 -0.74
C PRO A 144 -16.05 5.21 -1.28
N VAL A 145 -15.10 5.78 -0.54
CA VAL A 145 -13.70 5.80 -0.91
C VAL A 145 -12.80 5.34 0.24
N ALA A 146 -11.65 4.82 -0.10
CA ALA A 146 -10.53 4.67 0.81
C ALA A 146 -9.68 5.94 0.74
N VAL A 147 -9.36 6.55 1.89
CA VAL A 147 -8.45 7.68 2.00
C VAL A 147 -7.16 7.16 2.64
N ARG A 148 -6.07 7.15 1.87
CA ARG A 148 -4.83 6.44 2.20
C ARG A 148 -3.64 7.39 2.22
N SER A 149 -2.87 7.39 3.28
CA SER A 149 -1.60 8.10 3.35
C SER A 149 -0.57 7.50 2.40
N SER A 150 0.21 8.34 1.75
CA SER A 150 1.29 7.97 0.83
C SER A 150 2.47 8.92 1.01
N ALA A 151 3.42 8.56 1.89
CA ALA A 151 4.58 9.40 2.17
C ALA A 151 5.64 9.30 1.07
N THR A 152 6.41 10.37 0.91
CA THR A 152 7.52 10.41 -0.05
C THR A 152 8.69 9.52 0.35
N ALA A 153 8.81 9.19 1.65
CA ALA A 153 9.89 8.40 2.23
C ALA A 153 9.47 7.00 2.69
N GLU A 154 8.36 6.46 2.18
CA GLU A 154 7.76 5.20 2.66
C GLU A 154 8.61 3.96 2.38
N ASP A 155 9.31 3.93 1.25
CA ASP A 155 10.10 2.78 0.76
C ASP A 155 11.59 3.11 0.63
N LEU A 156 12.19 3.74 1.64
CA LEU A 156 13.64 3.90 1.65
C LEU A 156 14.29 2.55 2.01
N PRO A 157 15.41 2.16 1.36
CA PRO A 157 16.06 0.87 1.56
C PRO A 157 16.44 0.56 3.01
N ASP A 158 16.75 1.62 3.78
CA ASP A 158 17.22 1.52 5.17
C ASP A 158 16.16 2.02 6.17
N ALA A 159 14.97 2.41 5.71
CA ALA A 159 13.99 3.10 6.52
C ALA A 159 12.56 2.75 6.07
N SER A 160 11.98 1.72 6.66
CA SER A 160 10.60 1.32 6.38
C SER A 160 9.62 2.01 7.33
N PHE A 161 8.81 2.95 6.80
CA PHE A 161 7.61 3.47 7.47
C PHE A 161 6.41 2.52 7.31
N ALA A 162 6.63 1.29 6.89
CA ALA A 162 5.58 0.30 6.69
C ALA A 162 4.75 0.11 7.97
N GLY A 163 3.43 0.17 7.85
CA GLY A 163 2.48 -0.02 8.95
C GLY A 163 2.36 1.15 9.95
N GLN A 164 3.00 2.30 9.69
CA GLN A 164 2.93 3.47 10.58
C GLN A 164 1.99 4.57 10.07
N GLN A 165 1.30 4.33 8.95
CA GLN A 165 0.49 5.33 8.26
C GLN A 165 -0.97 4.88 8.20
N ASP A 166 -1.87 5.85 8.43
CA ASP A 166 -3.29 5.59 8.56
C ASP A 166 -3.96 5.39 7.18
N THR A 167 -4.91 4.47 7.13
CA THR A 167 -5.84 4.25 6.02
C THR A 167 -7.26 4.29 6.57
N TYR A 168 -8.11 5.11 5.97
CA TYR A 168 -9.52 5.26 6.33
C TYR A 168 -10.38 4.66 5.24
N LEU A 169 -11.14 3.64 5.59
CA LEU A 169 -11.98 2.89 4.66
C LEU A 169 -13.44 3.37 4.74
N TRP A 170 -14.18 3.23 3.65
CA TRP A 170 -15.60 3.55 3.56
C TRP A 170 -15.95 5.00 3.88
N VAL A 171 -15.06 5.92 3.57
CA VAL A 171 -15.30 7.36 3.72
C VAL A 171 -16.33 7.81 2.69
N LYS A 172 -17.40 8.48 3.13
CA LYS A 172 -18.51 8.97 2.28
C LYS A 172 -18.75 10.46 2.48
N GLY A 173 -18.88 11.17 1.37
CA GLY A 173 -19.15 12.60 1.35
C GLY A 173 -17.88 13.44 1.47
N ILE A 174 -17.95 14.64 0.88
CA ILE A 174 -16.77 15.51 0.76
C ILE A 174 -16.22 15.94 2.12
N ASP A 175 -17.08 16.30 3.08
CA ASP A 175 -16.63 16.75 4.39
C ASP A 175 -15.80 15.65 5.09
N ALA A 176 -16.27 14.40 5.03
CA ALA A 176 -15.55 13.28 5.60
C ALA A 176 -14.24 13.00 4.84
N VAL A 177 -14.19 13.19 3.51
CA VAL A 177 -12.95 13.07 2.73
C VAL A 177 -11.94 14.12 3.21
N LEU A 178 -12.33 15.39 3.31
CA LEU A 178 -11.46 16.48 3.77
C LEU A 178 -10.96 16.25 5.20
N ASP A 179 -11.82 15.74 6.09
CA ASP A 179 -11.43 15.38 7.47
C ASP A 179 -10.37 14.27 7.49
N ASN A 180 -10.55 13.23 6.68
CA ASN A 180 -9.61 12.12 6.63
C ASN A 180 -8.32 12.48 5.90
N VAL A 181 -8.31 13.45 4.98
CA VAL A 181 -7.09 14.03 4.42
C VAL A 181 -6.24 14.66 5.53
N ARG A 182 -6.83 15.49 6.41
CA ARG A 182 -6.12 16.08 7.57
C ARG A 182 -5.57 15.02 8.50
N LYS A 183 -6.34 13.95 8.77
CA LYS A 183 -5.90 12.82 9.60
C LYS A 183 -4.76 12.05 8.95
N CYS A 184 -4.77 11.85 7.63
CA CYS A 184 -3.62 11.29 6.91
C CYS A 184 -2.38 12.17 7.10
N TRP A 185 -2.49 13.49 6.98
CA TRP A 185 -1.38 14.41 7.19
C TRP A 185 -0.88 14.40 8.64
N SER A 186 -1.80 14.34 9.62
CA SER A 186 -1.45 14.27 11.04
C SER A 186 -0.74 12.97 11.40
N SER A 187 -0.94 11.88 10.63
CA SER A 187 -0.29 10.59 10.88
C SER A 187 1.24 10.62 10.79
N LEU A 188 1.81 11.61 10.10
CA LEU A 188 3.26 11.88 10.14
C LEU A 188 3.76 12.24 11.55
N PHE A 189 2.89 12.59 12.47
CA PHE A 189 3.21 13.02 13.83
C PHE A 189 2.72 12.04 14.89
N THR A 190 2.50 10.76 14.54
CA THR A 190 2.34 9.71 15.53
C THR A 190 3.61 9.58 16.36
N ASP A 191 3.50 9.15 17.61
CA ASP A 191 4.63 8.94 18.51
C ASP A 191 5.69 8.02 17.87
N ARG A 192 5.27 6.96 17.21
CA ARG A 192 6.13 6.05 16.45
C ARG A 192 6.85 6.75 15.30
N ALA A 193 6.13 7.54 14.50
CA ALA A 193 6.70 8.27 13.37
C ALA A 193 7.71 9.34 13.82
N ILE A 194 7.45 10.01 14.95
CA ILE A 194 8.36 10.98 15.55
C ILE A 194 9.62 10.26 16.07
N ALA A 195 9.46 9.19 16.86
CA ALA A 195 10.56 8.42 17.41
C ALA A 195 11.45 7.82 16.31
N TYR A 196 10.82 7.28 15.26
CA TYR A 196 11.54 6.73 14.11
C TYR A 196 12.38 7.80 13.39
N ARG A 197 11.80 8.97 13.04
CA ARG A 197 12.56 10.06 12.43
C ARG A 197 13.73 10.52 13.31
N HIS A 198 13.51 10.61 14.60
CA HIS A 198 14.59 10.95 15.54
C HIS A 198 15.72 9.90 15.51
N SER A 199 15.39 8.61 15.59
CA SER A 199 16.40 7.53 15.58
C SER A 199 17.22 7.48 14.29
N MET A 200 16.61 7.88 13.16
CA MET A 200 17.25 7.93 11.84
C MET A 200 17.96 9.26 11.55
N GLY A 201 17.88 10.25 12.47
CA GLY A 201 18.47 11.57 12.26
C GLY A 201 17.78 12.41 11.17
N TYR A 202 16.54 12.04 10.77
CA TYR A 202 15.79 12.82 9.79
C TYR A 202 15.18 14.06 10.46
N LEU A 203 15.32 15.20 9.78
CA LEU A 203 14.55 16.40 10.14
C LEU A 203 13.06 16.12 9.88
N HIS A 204 12.19 16.59 10.79
CA HIS A 204 10.75 16.40 10.66
C HIS A 204 10.17 16.94 9.34
N GLN A 205 10.87 17.87 8.70
CA GLN A 205 10.55 18.54 7.43
C GLN A 205 10.85 17.74 6.17
N ALA A 206 11.74 16.75 6.25
CA ALA A 206 12.22 16.03 5.07
C ALA A 206 11.18 15.07 4.47
N ILE A 207 10.03 14.88 5.14
CA ILE A 207 9.00 13.93 4.74
C ILE A 207 7.69 14.67 4.50
N ALA A 208 7.22 14.62 3.26
CA ALA A 208 5.93 15.13 2.87
C ALA A 208 4.92 13.98 2.68
N MET A 209 3.63 14.30 2.78
CA MET A 209 2.53 13.35 2.70
C MET A 209 1.58 13.70 1.56
N SER A 210 1.53 12.83 0.58
CA SER A 210 0.41 12.77 -0.38
C SER A 210 -0.70 11.89 0.17
N VAL A 211 -1.92 12.08 -0.31
CA VAL A 211 -3.07 11.27 0.11
C VAL A 211 -3.77 10.71 -1.12
N GLY A 212 -3.96 9.39 -1.17
CA GLY A 212 -4.75 8.73 -2.20
C GLY A 212 -6.23 8.68 -1.81
N VAL A 213 -7.10 9.09 -2.72
CA VAL A 213 -8.56 8.92 -2.61
C VAL A 213 -8.98 7.94 -3.70
N GLN A 214 -9.35 6.73 -3.30
CA GLN A 214 -9.61 5.61 -4.21
C GLN A 214 -11.01 5.05 -4.00
N LYS A 215 -11.71 4.68 -5.09
CA LYS A 215 -12.98 3.95 -5.00
C LYS A 215 -12.83 2.77 -4.05
N MET A 216 -13.69 2.70 -3.05
CA MET A 216 -13.73 1.58 -2.12
C MET A 216 -14.33 0.33 -2.79
N ILE A 217 -13.76 -0.81 -2.48
CA ILE A 217 -14.21 -2.12 -2.95
C ILE A 217 -14.99 -2.81 -1.83
N ASP A 218 -16.08 -3.48 -2.17
CA ASP A 218 -16.81 -4.39 -1.26
C ASP A 218 -16.38 -5.84 -1.53
N PRO A 219 -15.33 -6.32 -0.85
CA PRO A 219 -14.74 -7.59 -1.20
C PRO A 219 -15.55 -8.77 -0.68
N VAL A 220 -15.72 -9.79 -1.53
CA VAL A 220 -16.12 -11.14 -1.10
C VAL A 220 -14.96 -11.82 -0.38
N ALA A 221 -13.77 -11.68 -0.94
CA ALA A 221 -12.50 -12.16 -0.41
C ALA A 221 -11.38 -11.19 -0.83
N SER A 222 -10.30 -11.20 -0.07
CA SER A 222 -9.11 -10.42 -0.35
C SER A 222 -7.88 -11.08 0.25
N GLY A 223 -6.71 -10.60 -0.14
CA GLY A 223 -5.46 -11.15 0.35
C GLY A 223 -4.22 -10.60 -0.32
N VAL A 224 -3.13 -11.35 -0.23
CA VAL A 224 -1.84 -11.04 -0.82
C VAL A 224 -1.40 -12.15 -1.76
N ALA A 225 -0.78 -11.80 -2.88
CA ALA A 225 -0.16 -12.72 -3.80
C ALA A 225 1.33 -12.40 -3.94
N PHE A 226 2.18 -13.37 -3.65
CA PHE A 226 3.63 -13.27 -3.80
C PHE A 226 4.00 -13.93 -5.13
N THR A 227 4.70 -13.20 -5.99
CA THR A 227 5.12 -13.78 -7.27
C THR A 227 6.34 -14.69 -7.17
N LEU A 228 6.64 -15.18 -5.99
CA LEU A 228 7.51 -16.32 -5.69
C LEU A 228 6.98 -17.01 -4.44
N ASN A 229 7.44 -18.22 -4.19
CA ASN A 229 7.14 -18.90 -2.95
C ASN A 229 7.93 -18.27 -1.79
N PRO A 230 7.30 -17.59 -0.82
CA PRO A 230 8.01 -16.86 0.24
C PRO A 230 8.79 -17.77 1.18
N THR A 231 8.46 -19.07 1.24
CA THR A 231 9.17 -20.05 2.08
C THR A 231 10.43 -20.59 1.41
N THR A 232 10.36 -20.86 0.11
CA THR A 232 11.45 -21.55 -0.64
C THR A 232 12.23 -20.65 -1.58
N GLY A 233 11.67 -19.50 -1.97
CA GLY A 233 12.20 -18.61 -3.00
C GLY A 233 11.95 -19.11 -4.42
N ASP A 234 11.12 -20.13 -4.60
CA ASP A 234 10.80 -20.67 -5.93
C ASP A 234 10.01 -19.66 -6.77
N ARG A 235 10.62 -19.22 -7.88
CA ARG A 235 10.05 -18.23 -8.79
C ARG A 235 9.10 -18.81 -9.84
N SER A 236 8.94 -20.14 -9.88
CA SER A 236 8.02 -20.80 -10.80
C SER A 236 6.56 -20.73 -10.33
N GLN A 237 6.33 -20.34 -9.08
CA GLN A 237 5.03 -20.34 -8.42
C GLN A 237 4.60 -18.94 -8.02
N VAL A 238 3.27 -18.75 -7.90
CA VAL A 238 2.64 -17.65 -7.19
C VAL A 238 2.04 -18.22 -5.90
N ALA A 239 2.45 -17.67 -4.74
CA ALA A 239 1.83 -18.00 -3.47
C ALA A 239 0.70 -16.99 -3.20
N ILE A 240 -0.48 -17.49 -2.83
CA ILE A 240 -1.67 -16.65 -2.61
C ILE A 240 -2.19 -16.93 -1.21
N ASP A 241 -2.23 -15.90 -0.38
CA ASP A 241 -2.92 -15.90 0.91
C ASP A 241 -4.27 -15.22 0.74
N ALA A 242 -5.34 -15.86 1.22
CA ALA A 242 -6.71 -15.41 1.01
C ALA A 242 -7.58 -15.55 2.26
N SER A 243 -8.46 -14.58 2.50
CA SER A 243 -9.50 -14.67 3.54
C SER A 243 -10.78 -14.00 3.08
N TRP A 244 -11.86 -14.23 3.84
CA TRP A 244 -13.14 -13.58 3.61
C TRP A 244 -13.11 -12.09 3.92
N GLY A 245 -13.84 -11.31 3.14
CA GLY A 245 -14.05 -9.89 3.36
C GLY A 245 -12.82 -9.03 3.11
N LEU A 246 -12.63 -7.98 3.91
CA LEU A 246 -11.52 -7.02 3.82
C LEU A 246 -10.20 -7.66 4.27
N GLY A 247 -9.10 -7.27 3.62
CA GLY A 247 -7.75 -7.75 3.91
C GLY A 247 -7.19 -7.40 5.30
N GLU A 248 -7.88 -6.55 6.05
CA GLU A 248 -7.51 -6.13 7.42
C GLU A 248 -7.22 -7.32 8.33
N ALA A 249 -8.09 -8.36 8.29
CA ALA A 249 -7.93 -9.55 9.12
C ALA A 249 -6.66 -10.36 8.81
N VAL A 250 -6.21 -10.35 7.57
CA VAL A 250 -4.98 -11.03 7.13
C VAL A 250 -3.76 -10.21 7.52
N VAL A 251 -3.78 -8.89 7.23
CA VAL A 251 -2.67 -7.99 7.48
C VAL A 251 -2.40 -7.81 8.98
N SER A 252 -3.45 -7.76 9.80
CA SER A 252 -3.31 -7.69 11.27
C SER A 252 -2.87 -9.00 11.91
N GLY A 253 -2.88 -10.13 11.15
CA GLY A 253 -2.57 -11.46 11.67
C GLY A 253 -3.66 -12.04 12.57
N GLU A 254 -4.87 -11.49 12.55
CA GLU A 254 -5.98 -11.95 13.38
C GLU A 254 -6.59 -13.27 12.87
N VAL A 255 -6.50 -13.49 11.56
CA VAL A 255 -6.96 -14.72 10.91
C VAL A 255 -5.81 -15.39 10.18
N THR A 256 -5.67 -16.70 10.34
CA THR A 256 -4.80 -17.50 9.48
C THR A 256 -5.48 -17.64 8.12
N PRO A 257 -4.91 -17.10 7.04
CA PRO A 257 -5.52 -17.19 5.71
C PRO A 257 -5.46 -18.59 5.13
N ASP A 258 -6.30 -18.85 4.12
CA ASP A 258 -6.07 -19.96 3.19
C ASP A 258 -4.76 -19.70 2.44
N ASN A 259 -3.98 -20.75 2.20
CA ASN A 259 -2.73 -20.66 1.44
C ASN A 259 -2.77 -21.54 0.20
N PHE A 260 -2.45 -20.96 -0.94
CA PHE A 260 -2.44 -21.63 -2.23
C PHE A 260 -1.12 -21.40 -2.95
N LEU A 261 -0.68 -22.40 -3.73
CA LEU A 261 0.42 -22.24 -4.68
C LEU A 261 -0.11 -22.53 -6.09
N VAL A 262 0.14 -21.62 -7.00
CA VAL A 262 -0.26 -21.74 -8.42
C VAL A 262 1.00 -21.75 -9.29
N ASP A 263 1.14 -22.76 -10.15
CA ASP A 263 2.23 -22.79 -11.14
C ASP A 263 2.04 -21.69 -12.19
N LYS A 264 3.07 -20.88 -12.42
CA LYS A 264 3.02 -19.73 -13.34
C LYS A 264 2.89 -20.11 -14.80
N VAL A 265 3.36 -21.29 -15.18
CA VAL A 265 3.41 -21.76 -16.58
C VAL A 265 2.18 -22.59 -16.89
N LEU A 266 1.93 -23.62 -16.07
CA LEU A 266 0.82 -24.55 -16.26
C LEU A 266 -0.52 -23.95 -15.82
N ARG A 267 -0.50 -22.93 -14.95
CA ARG A 267 -1.69 -22.32 -14.34
C ARG A 267 -2.52 -23.32 -13.54
N GLU A 268 -1.84 -24.27 -12.91
CA GLU A 268 -2.44 -25.30 -12.07
C GLU A 268 -2.22 -24.98 -10.59
N ILE A 269 -3.21 -25.28 -9.76
CA ILE A 269 -3.09 -25.14 -8.30
C ILE A 269 -2.33 -26.37 -7.79
N VAL A 270 -1.06 -26.17 -7.41
CA VAL A 270 -0.16 -27.25 -6.97
C VAL A 270 -0.22 -27.50 -5.47
N LYS A 271 -0.75 -26.56 -4.69
CA LYS A 271 -0.95 -26.71 -3.25
C LYS A 271 -2.21 -25.95 -2.82
N ARG A 272 -2.93 -26.52 -1.83
CA ARG A 272 -4.10 -25.92 -1.22
C ARG A 272 -4.11 -26.26 0.27
N GLU A 273 -4.06 -25.24 1.10
CA GLU A 273 -4.23 -25.34 2.56
C GLU A 273 -5.39 -24.45 2.97
N ILE A 274 -6.46 -25.03 3.46
CA ILE A 274 -7.65 -24.30 3.90
C ILE A 274 -7.62 -24.17 5.42
N SER A 275 -7.64 -22.91 5.87
CA SER A 275 -7.60 -22.56 7.29
C SER A 275 -8.97 -22.38 7.90
N ASP A 276 -9.04 -22.33 9.23
CA ASP A 276 -10.25 -22.00 9.98
C ASP A 276 -10.37 -20.49 10.14
N LYS A 277 -11.04 -19.85 9.19
CA LYS A 277 -11.22 -18.38 9.12
C LYS A 277 -12.43 -17.97 9.96
N HIS A 278 -12.23 -17.74 11.25
CA HIS A 278 -13.31 -17.50 12.21
C HIS A 278 -13.86 -16.06 12.21
N VAL A 279 -13.15 -15.11 11.60
CA VAL A 279 -13.53 -13.69 11.56
C VAL A 279 -13.41 -13.15 10.14
N GLU A 280 -14.31 -12.27 9.76
CA GLU A 280 -14.24 -11.43 8.56
C GLU A 280 -14.57 -9.98 8.91
N TYR A 281 -13.99 -9.05 8.18
CA TYR A 281 -14.36 -7.64 8.22
C TYR A 281 -15.21 -7.31 7.01
N ARG A 282 -16.39 -6.77 7.24
CA ARG A 282 -17.36 -6.41 6.19
C ARG A 282 -18.00 -5.07 6.47
N LEU A 283 -18.54 -4.50 5.40
CA LEU A 283 -19.41 -3.35 5.52
C LEU A 283 -20.81 -3.77 5.99
N ASN A 284 -21.32 -3.11 7.02
CA ASN A 284 -22.71 -3.27 7.41
C ASN A 284 -23.62 -2.35 6.57
N ASP A 285 -24.94 -2.53 6.72
CA ASP A 285 -25.95 -1.72 6.01
C ASP A 285 -25.86 -0.22 6.33
N GLY A 286 -25.30 0.15 7.49
CA GLY A 286 -25.04 1.53 7.90
C GLY A 286 -23.78 2.16 7.28
N GLY A 287 -22.98 1.40 6.53
CA GLY A 287 -21.75 1.88 5.92
C GLY A 287 -20.56 1.93 6.87
N VAL A 288 -20.57 1.12 7.93
CA VAL A 288 -19.47 1.00 8.90
C VAL A 288 -18.81 -0.37 8.72
N VAL A 289 -17.47 -0.40 8.77
CA VAL A 289 -16.73 -1.66 8.79
C VAL A 289 -16.95 -2.34 10.14
N GLU A 290 -17.45 -3.55 10.10
CA GLU A 290 -17.70 -4.39 11.28
C GLU A 290 -16.88 -5.67 11.21
N LYS A 291 -16.44 -6.09 12.38
CA LYS A 291 -15.87 -7.40 12.61
C LYS A 291 -16.98 -8.39 12.87
N LEU A 292 -17.10 -9.41 12.06
CA LEU A 292 -18.15 -10.42 12.12
C LEU A 292 -17.55 -11.81 12.28
N ASP A 293 -18.23 -12.66 13.04
CA ASP A 293 -17.93 -14.08 13.10
C ASP A 293 -18.35 -14.75 11.78
N VAL A 294 -17.46 -15.52 11.18
CA VAL A 294 -17.77 -16.32 10.00
C VAL A 294 -18.59 -17.54 10.43
N PRO A 295 -19.75 -17.81 9.79
CA PRO A 295 -20.56 -19.00 10.09
C PRO A 295 -19.76 -20.31 10.00
N ASP A 296 -20.04 -21.28 10.87
CA ASP A 296 -19.28 -22.53 11.01
C ASP A 296 -19.20 -23.36 9.71
N ASP A 297 -20.27 -23.31 8.92
CA ASP A 297 -20.35 -23.98 7.61
C ASP A 297 -19.46 -23.35 6.56
N ARG A 298 -19.05 -22.09 6.74
CA ARG A 298 -18.22 -21.31 5.80
C ARG A 298 -16.75 -21.18 6.23
N ARG A 299 -16.46 -21.27 7.53
CA ARG A 299 -15.14 -21.03 8.12
C ARG A 299 -14.01 -21.84 7.46
N ARG A 300 -14.31 -23.11 7.11
CA ARG A 300 -13.36 -24.07 6.53
C ARG A 300 -13.59 -24.32 5.04
N GLN A 301 -14.37 -23.48 4.39
CA GLN A 301 -14.47 -23.50 2.93
C GLN A 301 -13.40 -22.60 2.32
N PRO A 302 -12.92 -22.91 1.09
CA PRO A 302 -12.02 -22.01 0.35
C PRO A 302 -12.65 -20.63 0.21
N SER A 303 -11.90 -19.57 0.55
CA SER A 303 -12.37 -18.19 0.41
C SER A 303 -12.36 -17.71 -1.05
N VAL A 304 -11.69 -18.42 -1.94
CA VAL A 304 -11.52 -18.09 -3.35
C VAL A 304 -11.77 -19.32 -4.22
N SER A 305 -12.41 -19.13 -5.37
CA SER A 305 -12.62 -20.20 -6.36
C SER A 305 -11.32 -20.53 -7.11
N ASP A 306 -11.27 -21.71 -7.75
CA ASP A 306 -10.12 -22.13 -8.55
C ASP A 306 -9.90 -21.17 -9.74
N GLU A 307 -10.97 -20.69 -10.36
CA GLU A 307 -10.93 -19.75 -11.46
C GLU A 307 -10.32 -18.41 -11.01
N ASP A 308 -10.77 -17.88 -9.88
CA ASP A 308 -10.23 -16.64 -9.32
C ASP A 308 -8.76 -16.79 -8.90
N LEU A 309 -8.36 -17.94 -8.31
CA LEU A 309 -6.95 -18.21 -7.98
C LEU A 309 -6.04 -18.14 -9.20
N VAL A 310 -6.46 -18.73 -10.32
CA VAL A 310 -5.72 -18.66 -11.58
C VAL A 310 -5.72 -17.22 -12.11
N GLY A 311 -6.84 -16.51 -12.01
CA GLY A 311 -6.95 -15.10 -12.38
C GLY A 311 -6.00 -14.20 -11.59
N ILE A 312 -5.96 -14.34 -10.26
CA ILE A 312 -5.04 -13.61 -9.36
C ILE A 312 -3.58 -13.91 -9.75
N ALA A 313 -3.23 -15.20 -9.98
CA ALA A 313 -1.88 -15.58 -10.38
C ALA A 313 -1.47 -14.96 -11.72
N ILE A 314 -2.37 -14.89 -12.70
CA ILE A 314 -2.13 -14.24 -14.00
C ILE A 314 -1.85 -12.75 -13.82
N LEU A 315 -2.67 -12.05 -13.01
CA LEU A 315 -2.51 -10.62 -12.75
C LEU A 315 -1.24 -10.32 -11.96
N ALA A 316 -0.93 -11.11 -10.93
CA ALA A 316 0.30 -10.97 -10.16
C ALA A 316 1.55 -11.19 -11.05
N ARG A 317 1.53 -12.21 -11.93
CA ARG A 317 2.60 -12.44 -12.92
C ARG A 317 2.72 -11.29 -13.93
N ARG A 318 1.60 -10.66 -14.31
CA ARG A 318 1.63 -9.48 -15.18
C ARG A 318 2.32 -8.29 -14.49
N ALA A 319 2.03 -8.06 -13.19
CA ALA A 319 2.74 -7.11 -12.37
C ALA A 319 4.24 -7.43 -12.32
N GLU A 320 4.64 -8.66 -11.96
CA GLU A 320 6.04 -9.09 -11.94
C GLU A 320 6.76 -8.82 -13.28
N LYS A 321 6.11 -9.13 -14.39
CA LYS A 321 6.67 -8.88 -15.73
C LYS A 321 6.87 -7.39 -16.01
N HIS A 322 5.92 -6.55 -15.58
CA HIS A 322 6.00 -5.10 -15.76
C HIS A 322 7.14 -4.51 -14.94
N TYR A 323 7.23 -4.86 -13.66
CA TYR A 323 8.28 -4.35 -12.75
C TYR A 323 9.65 -5.02 -12.96
N GLY A 324 9.71 -6.15 -13.65
CA GLY A 324 10.95 -6.90 -13.90
C GLY A 324 11.56 -7.60 -12.68
N CYS A 325 10.85 -7.64 -11.56
CA CYS A 325 11.27 -8.29 -10.32
C CYS A 325 10.06 -8.89 -9.58
N PRO A 326 10.29 -9.87 -8.69
CA PRO A 326 9.22 -10.44 -7.87
C PRO A 326 8.45 -9.36 -7.08
N GLN A 327 7.14 -9.54 -7.00
CA GLN A 327 6.22 -8.59 -6.39
C GLN A 327 5.40 -9.24 -5.27
N ASP A 328 5.08 -8.42 -4.26
CA ASP A 328 3.99 -8.66 -3.30
C ASP A 328 2.81 -7.82 -3.75
N VAL A 329 1.68 -8.45 -4.05
CA VAL A 329 0.51 -7.78 -4.62
C VAL A 329 -0.68 -7.96 -3.70
N GLU A 330 -1.28 -6.87 -3.23
CA GLU A 330 -2.56 -6.88 -2.54
C GLU A 330 -3.69 -6.91 -3.57
N TRP A 331 -4.66 -7.78 -3.36
CA TRP A 331 -5.78 -7.98 -4.27
C TRP A 331 -7.10 -8.12 -3.51
N ALA A 332 -8.21 -7.91 -4.22
CA ALA A 332 -9.56 -8.16 -3.72
C ALA A 332 -10.47 -8.67 -4.84
N ILE A 333 -11.52 -9.39 -4.47
CA ILE A 333 -12.60 -9.82 -5.37
C ILE A 333 -13.82 -8.93 -5.08
N ASP A 334 -14.12 -7.98 -5.98
CA ASP A 334 -15.26 -7.06 -5.84
C ASP A 334 -16.58 -7.80 -6.06
N ARG A 335 -17.48 -7.71 -5.08
CA ARG A 335 -18.82 -8.31 -5.12
C ARG A 335 -19.70 -7.79 -6.26
N HIS A 336 -19.46 -6.56 -6.69
CA HIS A 336 -20.32 -5.82 -7.63
C HIS A 336 -19.85 -5.92 -9.08
N LEU A 337 -18.69 -6.54 -9.32
CA LEU A 337 -18.20 -6.77 -10.68
C LEU A 337 -18.53 -8.20 -11.16
N PRO A 338 -18.71 -8.39 -12.47
CA PRO A 338 -18.96 -9.72 -13.02
C PRO A 338 -17.74 -10.64 -12.86
N THR A 339 -17.98 -11.94 -12.70
CA THR A 339 -16.92 -12.95 -12.65
C THR A 339 -16.00 -12.83 -13.88
N GLY A 340 -14.69 -12.90 -13.65
CA GLY A 340 -13.66 -12.68 -14.66
C GLY A 340 -13.18 -11.23 -14.79
N GLU A 341 -13.95 -10.24 -14.27
CA GLU A 341 -13.57 -8.83 -14.18
C GLU A 341 -13.54 -8.33 -12.74
N ASN A 342 -13.86 -9.22 -11.78
CA ASN A 342 -14.07 -8.92 -10.37
C ASN A 342 -12.79 -8.89 -9.52
N ILE A 343 -11.66 -9.31 -10.07
CA ILE A 343 -10.37 -9.26 -9.37
C ILE A 343 -9.76 -7.88 -9.58
N VAL A 344 -9.47 -7.18 -8.49
CA VAL A 344 -8.82 -5.86 -8.52
C VAL A 344 -7.50 -5.89 -7.72
N MET A 345 -6.53 -5.09 -8.19
CA MET A 345 -5.22 -4.91 -7.56
C MET A 345 -5.24 -3.64 -6.72
N LEU A 346 -4.83 -3.72 -5.47
CA LEU A 346 -4.92 -2.64 -4.49
C LEU A 346 -3.56 -2.02 -4.16
N GLN A 347 -2.49 -2.81 -4.26
CA GLN A 347 -1.11 -2.36 -4.05
C GLN A 347 -0.15 -3.38 -4.68
N SER A 348 1.01 -2.91 -5.17
CA SER A 348 2.12 -3.78 -5.55
C SER A 348 3.42 -3.18 -5.03
N ARG A 349 4.30 -4.03 -4.49
CA ARG A 349 5.64 -3.63 -4.04
C ARG A 349 6.65 -4.71 -4.39
N PRO A 350 7.91 -4.33 -4.65
CA PRO A 350 8.97 -5.31 -4.85
C PRO A 350 9.14 -6.21 -3.62
N GLU A 351 9.29 -7.50 -3.85
CA GLU A 351 9.66 -8.45 -2.81
C GLU A 351 11.10 -8.18 -2.36
N THR A 352 11.36 -8.10 -1.06
CA THR A 352 12.65 -7.66 -0.52
C THR A 352 13.46 -8.74 0.19
N VAL A 353 12.86 -9.88 0.55
CA VAL A 353 13.52 -10.92 1.33
C VAL A 353 14.42 -11.80 0.46
N TRP A 354 13.88 -12.28 -0.66
CA TRP A 354 14.57 -13.19 -1.57
C TRP A 354 15.34 -12.45 -2.68
N SER A 355 14.87 -11.27 -3.06
CA SER A 355 15.53 -10.44 -4.07
C SER A 355 16.93 -9.97 -3.64
N GLN A 356 17.18 -9.87 -2.33
CA GLN A 356 18.50 -9.51 -1.78
C GLN A 356 19.43 -10.72 -1.60
N LYS A 357 18.93 -11.96 -1.74
CA LYS A 357 19.78 -13.14 -1.64
C LYS A 357 20.55 -13.33 -2.96
N PRO A 358 21.88 -13.59 -2.91
CA PRO A 358 22.65 -13.84 -4.11
C PRO A 358 22.07 -15.07 -4.83
N VAL A 359 21.76 -14.88 -6.12
CA VAL A 359 21.32 -15.98 -6.98
C VAL A 359 22.49 -16.95 -7.11
N GLN A 360 22.39 -18.12 -6.48
CA GLN A 360 23.36 -19.18 -6.73
C GLN A 360 23.14 -19.67 -8.18
N PRO A 361 24.13 -19.56 -9.05
CA PRO A 361 23.98 -20.08 -10.41
C PRO A 361 23.76 -21.59 -10.35
N VAL A 362 22.65 -22.04 -10.96
CA VAL A 362 22.29 -23.46 -11.06
C VAL A 362 23.32 -24.26 -11.90
N ALA A 363 24.21 -23.58 -12.61
CA ALA A 363 25.29 -24.18 -13.38
C ALA A 363 26.65 -23.63 -12.93
N ASN A 364 27.59 -24.51 -12.68
CA ASN A 364 28.99 -24.14 -12.41
C ASN A 364 29.58 -23.42 -13.63
N PRO A 365 30.10 -22.17 -13.49
CA PRO A 365 30.59 -21.38 -14.62
C PRO A 365 31.90 -21.92 -15.25
N THR A 366 32.47 -23.04 -14.74
CA THR A 366 33.72 -23.62 -15.18
C THR A 366 33.60 -24.83 -16.08
N GLY A 367 32.39 -25.21 -16.50
CA GLY A 367 32.20 -26.36 -17.41
C GLY A 367 31.41 -25.99 -18.66
N ASN A 368 31.75 -26.56 -19.81
CA ASN A 368 30.90 -26.51 -21.00
C ASN A 368 29.47 -26.83 -20.63
N ALA A 369 28.50 -26.01 -21.04
CA ALA A 369 27.06 -26.18 -20.69
C ALA A 369 26.57 -27.62 -20.96
N MET A 370 27.10 -28.28 -21.98
CA MET A 370 26.81 -29.67 -22.31
C MET A 370 27.29 -30.65 -21.22
N HIS A 371 28.44 -30.37 -20.58
CA HIS A 371 28.96 -31.24 -19.49
C HIS A 371 28.15 -31.11 -18.19
N SER A 372 27.65 -29.91 -17.89
CA SER A 372 26.77 -29.67 -16.73
C SER A 372 25.44 -30.38 -16.88
N ILE A 373 24.82 -30.33 -18.07
CA ILE A 373 23.56 -31.02 -18.37
C ILE A 373 23.74 -32.54 -18.28
N VAL A 374 24.81 -33.10 -18.85
CA VAL A 374 25.12 -34.52 -18.83
C VAL A 374 25.42 -35.01 -17.40
N SER A 375 26.18 -34.23 -16.62
CA SER A 375 26.46 -34.63 -15.22
C SER A 375 25.24 -34.60 -14.32
N THR A 376 24.29 -33.67 -14.55
CA THR A 376 23.03 -33.58 -13.82
C THR A 376 22.11 -34.76 -14.19
N LEU A 377 22.07 -35.16 -15.46
CA LEU A 377 21.26 -36.28 -15.94
C LEU A 377 21.87 -37.66 -15.57
N LEU A 378 23.17 -37.76 -15.35
CA LEU A 378 23.87 -38.98 -14.99
C LEU A 378 24.14 -39.12 -13.48
N SER A 379 23.80 -38.14 -12.67
CA SER A 379 23.88 -38.28 -11.21
C SER A 379 22.86 -39.35 -10.75
N PRO A 380 23.28 -40.45 -10.10
CA PRO A 380 22.36 -41.45 -9.64
C PRO A 380 21.42 -40.85 -8.60
N MET A 381 20.13 -41.03 -8.77
CA MET A 381 19.14 -40.70 -7.74
C MET A 381 19.50 -41.51 -6.49
N HIS A 382 19.91 -40.86 -5.43
CA HIS A 382 20.09 -41.50 -4.13
C HIS A 382 18.68 -41.88 -3.64
N THR A 383 18.31 -43.15 -3.89
CA THR A 383 17.25 -43.80 -3.15
C THR A 383 17.70 -43.86 -1.69
N ARG A 384 16.96 -43.23 -0.80
CA ARG A 384 17.11 -43.43 0.64
C ARG A 384 16.83 -44.89 0.92
N ASP A 385 17.87 -45.66 1.18
CA ASP A 385 17.72 -46.98 1.79
C ASP A 385 17.14 -46.77 3.18
N SER A 386 15.93 -47.29 3.33
CA SER A 386 15.35 -47.62 4.62
C SER A 386 16.06 -48.86 5.14
N ASP A 387 16.99 -48.68 6.07
CA ASP A 387 17.37 -49.81 6.92
C ASP A 387 17.44 -49.38 8.38
N SER A 388 16.52 -50.03 9.06
CA SER A 388 16.37 -50.35 10.47
C SER A 388 17.65 -50.87 11.12
N THR A 389 18.01 -50.37 12.23
CA THR A 389 18.11 -51.11 13.55
C THR A 389 18.34 -50.13 14.66
#